data_a00e2ccff72530282670fc29d0f0083e
#
_entry.id   a00e2ccff72530282670fc29d0f0083e
#
_cell.length_a   1.000
_cell.length_b   1.000
_cell.length_c   1.000
_cell.angle_alpha   90.00
_cell.angle_beta   90.00
_cell.angle_gamma   90.00
#
_symmetry.space_group_name_H-M   'P 1'
#
loop_
_entity.id
_entity.type
_entity.pdbx_description
1 polymer ?
#
loop_
_entity_poly.entity_id
_entity_poly.type
_entity_poly.pdbx_seq_one_letter_code
_entity_poly.pdbx_strand_id
1 'polypeptide(L)'
;MSSRQPAKPRARRNTSEVRPYHHGDLRRVLIDAALQLAAEGAEISVREAARRAAVSPGAPFRHFPNRAALMAAVAGEAQRRFRAEIEVALDQAPAADPFGRFRAFGLAYLRWAMRNPAHFEIISTGRYFAHGSSAELTRDNAELIALTEGILTEAAKQGLLRSADLKRIQIAGRALVYGFARMNLDGHFPRWGVEAGEIERMAEGVIDLFIAGIAKP
;
A
#
# COMPACT_ATOMS: atom_id res chain seq x y z
N MET A 1 49.54 42.52 -49.68
CA MET A 1 49.59 41.96 -48.31
C MET A 1 48.19 41.81 -47.82
N SER A 2 47.62 40.62 -47.92
CA SER A 2 46.22 40.32 -47.60
C SER A 2 46.17 39.51 -46.32
N SER A 3 45.70 40.09 -45.26
CA SER A 3 45.59 39.46 -43.94
C SER A 3 44.28 38.65 -43.85
N ARG A 4 44.45 37.33 -43.77
CA ARG A 4 43.35 36.39 -43.46
C ARG A 4 43.05 36.41 -41.98
N GLN A 5 41.80 36.74 -41.61
CA GLN A 5 41.25 36.54 -40.27
C GLN A 5 40.96 35.05 -40.01
N PRO A 6 41.22 34.50 -38.80
CA PRO A 6 40.87 33.13 -38.43
C PRO A 6 39.42 33.01 -38.05
N ALA A 7 38.77 31.91 -38.50
CA ALA A 7 37.39 31.56 -38.23
C ALA A 7 37.18 31.16 -36.73
N LYS A 8 36.07 31.66 -36.10
CA LYS A 8 35.63 31.27 -34.75
C LYS A 8 35.13 29.82 -34.74
N PRO A 9 35.45 29.03 -33.69
CA PRO A 9 34.93 27.67 -33.56
C PRO A 9 33.44 27.68 -33.23
N ARG A 10 32.67 26.88 -33.98
CA ARG A 10 31.25 26.58 -33.70
C ARG A 10 31.13 25.83 -32.41
N ALA A 11 30.33 26.36 -31.47
CA ALA A 11 29.92 25.69 -30.23
C ALA A 11 29.19 24.37 -30.56
N ARG A 12 29.70 23.26 -30.03
CA ARG A 12 29.03 21.96 -30.05
C ARG A 12 27.74 22.09 -29.25
N ARG A 13 26.60 21.86 -29.89
CA ARG A 13 25.31 21.62 -29.23
C ARG A 13 25.45 20.35 -28.42
N ASN A 14 25.32 20.51 -27.09
CA ASN A 14 25.19 19.43 -26.15
C ASN A 14 23.84 18.77 -26.40
N THR A 15 23.81 17.65 -27.10
CA THR A 15 22.65 16.78 -27.20
C THR A 15 22.56 16.05 -25.88
N SER A 16 21.67 16.51 -24.99
CA SER A 16 21.24 15.76 -23.83
C SER A 16 20.74 14.39 -24.32
N GLU A 17 21.45 13.32 -23.94
CA GLU A 17 21.01 11.94 -24.15
C GLU A 17 19.64 11.74 -23.52
N VAL A 18 18.61 11.75 -24.33
CA VAL A 18 17.28 11.25 -23.96
C VAL A 18 17.43 9.73 -23.84
N ARG A 19 17.52 9.21 -22.62
CA ARG A 19 17.47 7.77 -22.34
C ARG A 19 16.27 7.17 -23.05
N PRO A 20 16.41 6.03 -23.77
CA PRO A 20 15.30 5.40 -24.44
C PRO A 20 14.27 4.94 -23.39
N TYR A 21 13.06 5.50 -23.50
CA TYR A 21 11.93 5.22 -22.62
C TYR A 21 11.36 3.84 -22.97
N HIS A 22 11.65 2.83 -22.18
CA HIS A 22 11.10 1.48 -22.37
C HIS A 22 9.59 1.49 -22.07
N HIS A 23 8.77 0.98 -23.00
CA HIS A 23 7.29 0.97 -22.89
C HIS A 23 6.75 0.31 -21.60
N GLY A 24 7.48 -0.64 -20.99
CA GLY A 24 7.14 -1.22 -19.69
C GLY A 24 7.33 -0.29 -18.50
N ASP A 25 8.18 0.74 -18.66
CA ASP A 25 8.48 1.70 -17.59
C ASP A 25 7.39 2.79 -17.50
N LEU A 26 6.74 3.18 -18.62
CA LEU A 26 5.73 4.23 -18.62
C LEU A 26 4.50 3.88 -17.77
N ARG A 27 4.00 2.64 -17.87
CA ARG A 27 2.85 2.21 -17.06
C ARG A 27 3.16 2.33 -15.57
N ARG A 28 4.34 1.88 -15.13
CA ARG A 28 4.79 1.97 -13.74
C ARG A 28 4.97 3.41 -13.30
N VAL A 29 5.64 4.23 -14.10
CA VAL A 29 5.86 5.66 -13.81
C VAL A 29 4.54 6.42 -13.65
N LEU A 30 3.52 6.09 -14.45
CA LEU A 30 2.19 6.70 -14.33
C LEU A 30 1.48 6.27 -13.03
N ILE A 31 1.61 5.00 -12.62
CA ILE A 31 1.08 4.50 -11.35
C ILE A 31 1.77 5.19 -10.17
N ASP A 32 3.10 5.27 -10.18
CA ASP A 32 3.86 5.93 -9.13
C ASP A 32 3.53 7.44 -9.05
N ALA A 33 3.38 8.11 -10.20
CA ALA A 33 2.93 9.51 -10.26
C ALA A 33 1.51 9.68 -9.66
N ALA A 34 0.60 8.76 -9.94
CA ALA A 34 -0.76 8.79 -9.38
C ALA A 34 -0.77 8.53 -7.86
N LEU A 35 0.10 7.64 -7.34
CA LEU A 35 0.29 7.41 -5.92
C LEU A 35 0.84 8.64 -5.20
N GLN A 36 1.78 9.37 -5.84
CA GLN A 36 2.29 10.64 -5.31
C GLN A 36 1.19 11.71 -5.27
N LEU A 37 0.37 11.84 -6.33
CA LEU A 37 -0.79 12.74 -6.33
C LEU A 37 -1.76 12.42 -5.20
N ALA A 38 -2.04 11.14 -4.96
CA ALA A 38 -2.87 10.69 -3.84
C ALA A 38 -2.28 11.12 -2.49
N ALA A 39 -0.96 10.95 -2.30
CA ALA A 39 -0.26 11.32 -1.07
C ALA A 39 -0.30 12.82 -0.78
N GLU A 40 -0.35 13.65 -1.83
CA GLU A 40 -0.46 15.11 -1.74
C GLU A 40 -1.91 15.60 -1.63
N GLY A 41 -2.91 14.70 -1.68
CA GLY A 41 -4.33 15.06 -1.71
C GLY A 41 -4.74 15.76 -3.02
N ALA A 42 -3.93 15.65 -4.08
CA ALA A 42 -4.18 16.26 -5.36
C ALA A 42 -5.18 15.45 -6.21
N GLU A 43 -5.76 16.10 -7.23
CA GLU A 43 -6.64 15.41 -8.16
C GLU A 43 -5.88 14.34 -8.94
N ILE A 44 -6.42 13.11 -8.93
CA ILE A 44 -5.84 11.98 -9.64
C ILE A 44 -6.57 11.83 -10.99
N SER A 45 -5.87 12.12 -12.07
CA SER A 45 -6.33 11.92 -13.44
C SER A 45 -5.19 11.40 -14.33
N VAL A 46 -5.54 10.79 -15.47
CA VAL A 46 -4.54 10.30 -16.44
C VAL A 46 -3.66 11.45 -16.95
N ARG A 47 -4.27 12.64 -17.15
CA ARG A 47 -3.55 13.84 -17.60
C ARG A 47 -2.61 14.36 -16.52
N GLU A 48 -3.05 14.41 -15.28
CA GLU A 48 -2.23 14.90 -14.17
C GLU A 48 -1.07 13.95 -13.86
N ALA A 49 -1.32 12.62 -13.91
CA ALA A 49 -0.25 11.63 -13.81
C ALA A 49 0.76 11.76 -14.95
N ALA A 50 0.32 12.03 -16.19
CA ALA A 50 1.19 12.29 -17.32
C ALA A 50 2.05 13.55 -17.13
N ARG A 51 1.44 14.64 -16.66
CA ARG A 51 2.13 15.90 -16.36
C ARG A 51 3.20 15.71 -15.30
N ARG A 52 2.86 15.00 -14.21
CA ARG A 52 3.77 14.65 -13.13
C ARG A 52 4.93 13.77 -13.60
N ALA A 53 4.64 12.81 -14.47
CA ALA A 53 5.61 11.89 -15.06
C ALA A 53 6.46 12.54 -16.18
N ALA A 54 6.23 13.81 -16.51
CA ALA A 54 6.90 14.55 -17.59
C ALA A 54 6.85 13.83 -18.95
N VAL A 55 5.70 13.17 -19.25
CA VAL A 55 5.46 12.49 -20.54
C VAL A 55 4.45 13.23 -21.40
N SER A 56 4.48 12.97 -22.72
CA SER A 56 3.57 13.61 -23.66
C SER A 56 2.10 13.32 -23.34
N PRO A 57 1.17 14.27 -23.51
CA PRO A 57 -0.23 14.12 -23.08
C PRO A 57 -0.99 12.94 -23.69
N GLY A 58 -0.59 12.47 -24.88
CA GLY A 58 -1.25 11.37 -25.59
C GLY A 58 -0.73 9.96 -25.21
N ALA A 59 0.50 9.85 -24.74
CA ALA A 59 1.14 8.57 -24.44
C ALA A 59 0.43 7.75 -23.33
N PRO A 60 -0.05 8.35 -22.23
CA PRO A 60 -0.67 7.63 -21.14
C PRO A 60 -1.97 6.92 -21.51
N PHE A 61 -2.75 7.46 -22.45
CA PHE A 61 -4.05 6.92 -22.83
C PHE A 61 -3.96 5.54 -23.51
N ARG A 62 -2.77 5.15 -23.99
CA ARG A 62 -2.51 3.78 -24.49
C ARG A 62 -2.47 2.76 -23.35
N HIS A 63 -2.11 3.19 -22.13
CA HIS A 63 -2.02 2.35 -20.94
C HIS A 63 -3.27 2.45 -20.06
N PHE A 64 -3.82 3.67 -19.97
CA PHE A 64 -4.97 3.98 -19.12
C PHE A 64 -5.96 4.84 -19.92
N PRO A 65 -6.97 4.21 -20.56
CA PRO A 65 -7.94 4.94 -21.39
C PRO A 65 -8.77 5.95 -20.60
N ASN A 66 -8.89 5.75 -19.30
CA ASN A 66 -9.65 6.63 -18.40
C ASN A 66 -9.11 6.57 -16.96
N ARG A 67 -9.69 7.43 -16.10
CA ARG A 67 -9.34 7.50 -14.67
C ARG A 67 -9.60 6.17 -13.94
N ALA A 68 -10.67 5.47 -14.25
CA ALA A 68 -11.02 4.22 -13.59
C ALA A 68 -9.96 3.13 -13.84
N ALA A 69 -9.46 3.00 -15.09
CA ALA A 69 -8.38 2.08 -15.43
C ALA A 69 -7.07 2.44 -14.71
N LEU A 70 -6.74 3.72 -14.59
CA LEU A 70 -5.59 4.17 -13.81
C LEU A 70 -5.76 3.81 -12.33
N MET A 71 -6.92 4.12 -11.73
CA MET A 71 -7.16 3.86 -10.32
C MET A 71 -7.19 2.38 -9.97
N ALA A 72 -7.70 1.52 -10.86
CA ALA A 72 -7.62 0.07 -10.66
C ALA A 72 -6.15 -0.42 -10.62
N ALA A 73 -5.29 0.10 -11.51
CA ALA A 73 -3.88 -0.25 -11.52
C ALA A 73 -3.12 0.31 -10.29
N VAL A 74 -3.47 1.53 -9.85
CA VAL A 74 -2.93 2.14 -8.62
C VAL A 74 -3.32 1.31 -7.39
N ALA A 75 -4.58 0.88 -7.31
CA ALA A 75 -5.04 0.02 -6.22
C ALA A 75 -4.33 -1.34 -6.23
N GLY A 76 -4.16 -1.96 -7.41
CA GLY A 76 -3.39 -3.20 -7.54
C GLY A 76 -1.94 -3.06 -7.08
N GLU A 77 -1.28 -1.94 -7.41
CA GLU A 77 0.07 -1.67 -6.94
C GLU A 77 0.13 -1.47 -5.42
N ALA A 78 -0.80 -0.69 -4.87
CA ALA A 78 -0.90 -0.49 -3.43
C ALA A 78 -1.13 -1.83 -2.68
N GLN A 79 -2.00 -2.68 -3.20
CA GLN A 79 -2.28 -4.00 -2.65
C GLN A 79 -1.06 -4.93 -2.70
N ARG A 80 -0.31 -4.94 -3.81
CA ARG A 80 0.94 -5.72 -3.91
C ARG A 80 1.98 -5.27 -2.90
N ARG A 81 2.17 -3.96 -2.72
CA ARG A 81 3.10 -3.42 -1.71
C ARG A 81 2.68 -3.78 -0.29
N PHE A 82 1.38 -3.69 -0.02
CA PHE A 82 0.82 -4.12 1.27
C PHE A 82 1.06 -5.61 1.53
N ARG A 83 0.76 -6.46 0.55
CA ARG A 83 0.97 -7.91 0.64
C ARG A 83 2.44 -8.27 0.88
N ALA A 84 3.36 -7.66 0.14
CA ALA A 84 4.80 -7.89 0.32
C ALA A 84 5.27 -7.59 1.75
N GLU A 85 4.76 -6.51 2.37
CA GLU A 85 5.07 -6.18 3.77
C GLU A 85 4.55 -7.25 4.74
N ILE A 86 3.33 -7.77 4.52
CA ILE A 86 2.75 -8.85 5.31
C ILE A 86 3.59 -10.13 5.17
N GLU A 87 3.95 -10.50 3.95
CA GLU A 87 4.74 -11.71 3.67
C GLU A 87 6.10 -11.64 4.39
N VAL A 88 6.82 -10.52 4.28
CA VAL A 88 8.10 -10.33 5.00
C VAL A 88 7.94 -10.49 6.51
N ALA A 89 6.87 -9.93 7.09
CA ALA A 89 6.63 -10.05 8.53
C ALA A 89 6.31 -11.49 8.96
N LEU A 90 5.56 -12.22 8.14
CA LEU A 90 5.21 -13.62 8.42
C LEU A 90 6.41 -14.57 8.24
N ASP A 91 7.32 -14.28 7.30
CA ASP A 91 8.55 -15.06 7.10
C ASP A 91 9.53 -14.92 8.30
N GLN A 92 9.48 -13.79 8.99
CA GLN A 92 10.28 -13.53 10.19
C GLN A 92 9.68 -14.16 11.47
N ALA A 93 8.38 -14.48 11.45
CA ALA A 93 7.69 -15.06 12.60
C ALA A 93 7.83 -16.59 12.62
N PRO A 94 8.09 -17.23 13.79
CA PRO A 94 8.21 -18.67 13.89
C PRO A 94 6.95 -19.40 13.36
N ALA A 95 7.13 -20.35 12.46
CA ALA A 95 6.02 -21.07 11.84
C ALA A 95 5.15 -21.84 12.85
N ALA A 96 5.75 -22.31 13.94
CA ALA A 96 5.08 -23.08 14.99
C ALA A 96 4.33 -22.20 16.02
N ASP A 97 4.45 -20.86 15.94
CA ASP A 97 3.78 -19.90 16.83
C ASP A 97 2.65 -19.17 16.11
N PRO A 98 1.42 -19.70 16.14
CA PRO A 98 0.30 -19.06 15.45
C PRO A 98 -0.08 -17.68 16.03
N PHE A 99 0.07 -17.46 17.34
CA PHE A 99 -0.20 -16.15 17.91
C PHE A 99 0.88 -15.12 17.57
N GLY A 100 2.15 -15.50 17.55
CA GLY A 100 3.24 -14.67 17.06
C GLY A 100 3.05 -14.30 15.58
N ARG A 101 2.60 -15.22 14.74
CA ARG A 101 2.26 -14.97 13.35
C ARG A 101 1.05 -14.05 13.19
N PHE A 102 0.00 -14.24 14.01
CA PHE A 102 -1.16 -13.35 14.01
C PHE A 102 -0.79 -11.92 14.44
N ARG A 103 0.07 -11.81 15.47
CA ARG A 103 0.65 -10.55 15.92
C ARG A 103 1.47 -9.87 14.81
N ALA A 104 2.36 -10.63 14.17
CA ALA A 104 3.20 -10.12 13.08
C ALA A 104 2.35 -9.57 11.91
N PHE A 105 1.30 -10.30 11.51
CA PHE A 105 0.34 -9.85 10.51
C PHE A 105 -0.32 -8.53 10.92
N GLY A 106 -0.85 -8.44 12.13
CA GLY A 106 -1.55 -7.26 12.63
C GLY A 106 -0.62 -6.03 12.70
N LEU A 107 0.59 -6.21 13.20
CA LEU A 107 1.59 -5.13 13.28
C LEU A 107 2.07 -4.68 11.91
N ALA A 108 2.33 -5.61 10.99
CA ALA A 108 2.70 -5.27 9.62
C ALA A 108 1.58 -4.48 8.92
N TYR A 109 0.31 -4.89 9.12
CA TYR A 109 -0.85 -4.13 8.63
C TYR A 109 -0.84 -2.69 9.14
N LEU A 110 -0.73 -2.49 10.45
CA LEU A 110 -0.77 -1.15 11.07
C LEU A 110 0.42 -0.31 10.64
N ARG A 111 1.65 -0.85 10.69
CA ARG A 111 2.87 -0.14 10.27
C ARG A 111 2.81 0.28 8.82
N TRP A 112 2.34 -0.61 7.95
CA TRP A 112 2.19 -0.29 6.53
C TRP A 112 1.15 0.81 6.31
N ALA A 113 -0.03 0.72 6.93
CA ALA A 113 -1.08 1.71 6.81
C ALA A 113 -0.64 3.09 7.31
N MET A 114 0.08 3.15 8.42
CA MET A 114 0.61 4.40 8.99
C MET A 114 1.72 5.02 8.10
N ARG A 115 2.59 4.19 7.51
CA ARG A 115 3.65 4.67 6.62
C ARG A 115 3.15 5.03 5.22
N ASN A 116 2.01 4.49 4.80
CA ASN A 116 1.47 4.64 3.46
C ASN A 116 -0.02 5.09 3.48
N PRO A 117 -0.34 6.24 4.11
CA PRO A 117 -1.73 6.66 4.34
C PRO A 117 -2.55 6.76 3.04
N ALA A 118 -1.99 7.33 1.98
CA ALA A 118 -2.67 7.45 0.68
C ALA A 118 -2.94 6.09 0.02
N HIS A 119 -2.00 5.15 0.11
CA HIS A 119 -2.18 3.80 -0.40
C HIS A 119 -3.27 3.07 0.39
N PHE A 120 -3.23 3.19 1.72
CA PHE A 120 -4.24 2.61 2.59
C PHE A 120 -5.64 3.17 2.28
N GLU A 121 -5.78 4.48 2.11
CA GLU A 121 -7.03 5.13 1.70
C GLU A 121 -7.55 4.54 0.38
N ILE A 122 -6.69 4.34 -0.60
CA ILE A 122 -7.06 3.80 -1.91
C ILE A 122 -7.62 2.38 -1.79
N ILE A 123 -6.96 1.47 -1.06
CA ILE A 123 -7.35 0.05 -1.00
C ILE A 123 -8.42 -0.25 0.06
N SER A 124 -8.60 0.60 1.06
CA SER A 124 -9.49 0.36 2.19
C SER A 124 -10.87 0.97 2.04
N THR A 125 -11.04 1.94 1.14
CA THR A 125 -12.31 2.60 0.90
C THR A 125 -12.84 2.30 -0.49
N GLY A 126 -14.16 2.18 -0.66
CA GLY A 126 -14.80 2.06 -1.98
C GLY A 126 -14.82 3.38 -2.78
N ARG A 127 -14.10 4.42 -2.32
CA ARG A 127 -14.16 5.77 -2.89
C ARG A 127 -13.60 5.85 -4.30
N TYR A 128 -12.55 5.10 -4.58
CA TYR A 128 -11.80 5.19 -5.84
C TYR A 128 -12.19 4.13 -6.86
N PHE A 129 -12.74 3.01 -6.40
CA PHE A 129 -13.26 1.93 -7.25
C PHE A 129 -14.29 1.11 -6.47
N ALA A 130 -15.28 0.54 -7.16
CA ALA A 130 -16.24 -0.34 -6.52
C ALA A 130 -15.56 -1.65 -6.10
N HIS A 131 -15.82 -2.11 -4.87
CA HIS A 131 -15.35 -3.43 -4.43
C HIS A 131 -15.88 -4.50 -5.41
N GLY A 132 -15.01 -5.42 -5.83
CA GLY A 132 -15.35 -6.43 -6.83
C GLY A 132 -15.22 -5.98 -8.30
N SER A 133 -14.89 -4.72 -8.57
CA SER A 133 -14.69 -4.22 -9.94
C SER A 133 -13.39 -4.73 -10.61
N SER A 134 -12.47 -5.30 -9.84
CA SER A 134 -11.23 -5.93 -10.32
C SER A 134 -11.11 -7.34 -9.77
N ALA A 135 -11.04 -8.33 -10.67
CA ALA A 135 -10.83 -9.73 -10.29
C ALA A 135 -9.48 -9.94 -9.58
N GLU A 136 -8.44 -9.16 -9.93
CA GLU A 136 -7.14 -9.19 -9.30
C GLU A 136 -7.24 -8.74 -7.84
N LEU A 137 -7.83 -7.57 -7.57
CA LEU A 137 -8.01 -7.05 -6.22
C LEU A 137 -8.89 -7.96 -5.34
N THR A 138 -9.92 -8.57 -5.93
CA THR A 138 -10.79 -9.52 -5.24
C THR A 138 -10.00 -10.75 -4.81
N ARG A 139 -9.17 -11.30 -5.70
CA ARG A 139 -8.31 -12.46 -5.42
C ARG A 139 -7.27 -12.12 -4.33
N ASP A 140 -6.55 -11.01 -4.46
CA ASP A 140 -5.54 -10.59 -3.48
C ASP A 140 -6.14 -10.42 -2.08
N ASN A 141 -7.34 -9.85 -1.99
CA ASN A 141 -8.05 -9.73 -0.73
C ASN A 141 -8.48 -11.10 -0.17
N ALA A 142 -8.94 -12.01 -1.03
CA ALA A 142 -9.29 -13.38 -0.63
C ALA A 142 -8.07 -14.15 -0.10
N GLU A 143 -6.90 -13.96 -0.69
CA GLU A 143 -5.65 -14.58 -0.24
C GLU A 143 -5.21 -14.07 1.13
N LEU A 144 -5.32 -12.75 1.40
CA LEU A 144 -5.05 -12.19 2.74
C LEU A 144 -6.04 -12.70 3.80
N ILE A 145 -7.32 -12.88 3.43
CA ILE A 145 -8.32 -13.50 4.30
C ILE A 145 -7.92 -14.95 4.59
N ALA A 146 -7.55 -15.72 3.58
CA ALA A 146 -7.13 -17.11 3.73
C ALA A 146 -5.86 -17.27 4.60
N LEU A 147 -4.90 -16.33 4.49
CA LEU A 147 -3.72 -16.32 5.35
C LEU A 147 -4.09 -16.20 6.83
N THR A 148 -4.93 -15.26 7.20
CA THR A 148 -5.37 -15.08 8.58
C THR A 148 -6.23 -16.26 9.08
N GLU A 149 -7.08 -16.82 8.21
CA GLU A 149 -7.87 -18.01 8.50
C GLU A 149 -6.97 -19.23 8.76
N GLY A 150 -5.92 -19.42 7.96
CA GLY A 150 -4.93 -20.48 8.15
C GLY A 150 -4.20 -20.37 9.49
N ILE A 151 -3.77 -19.16 9.87
CA ILE A 151 -3.12 -18.90 11.16
C ILE A 151 -4.06 -19.24 12.34
N LEU A 152 -5.31 -18.78 12.28
CA LEU A 152 -6.30 -19.06 13.33
C LEU A 152 -6.69 -20.53 13.38
N THR A 153 -6.75 -21.21 12.24
CA THR A 153 -7.00 -22.66 12.15
C THR A 153 -5.88 -23.43 12.85
N GLU A 154 -4.64 -23.04 12.68
CA GLU A 154 -3.51 -23.66 13.35
C GLU A 154 -3.57 -23.42 14.86
N ALA A 155 -3.89 -22.21 15.32
CA ALA A 155 -4.12 -21.92 16.72
C ALA A 155 -5.25 -22.77 17.33
N ALA A 156 -6.31 -23.01 16.57
CA ALA A 156 -7.43 -23.89 17.00
C ALA A 156 -7.00 -25.34 17.12
N LYS A 157 -6.24 -25.89 16.15
CA LYS A 157 -5.70 -27.26 16.20
C LYS A 157 -4.80 -27.47 17.40
N GLN A 158 -4.00 -26.48 17.76
CA GLN A 158 -3.15 -26.52 18.96
C GLN A 158 -3.93 -26.29 20.27
N GLY A 159 -5.24 -26.06 20.18
CA GLY A 159 -6.09 -25.86 21.33
C GLY A 159 -5.89 -24.51 22.06
N LEU A 160 -5.27 -23.52 21.41
CA LEU A 160 -4.87 -22.25 22.03
C LEU A 160 -6.01 -21.23 22.13
N LEU A 161 -7.11 -21.40 21.39
CA LEU A 161 -8.21 -20.42 21.33
C LEU A 161 -9.30 -20.67 22.36
N ARG A 162 -9.83 -19.61 22.96
CA ARG A 162 -11.02 -19.65 23.84
C ARG A 162 -12.31 -19.99 23.10
N SER A 163 -12.42 -19.58 21.83
CA SER A 163 -13.61 -19.76 21.00
C SER A 163 -13.27 -20.57 19.74
N ALA A 164 -14.21 -21.43 19.35
CA ALA A 164 -14.15 -22.14 18.07
C ALA A 164 -14.66 -21.29 16.87
N ASP A 165 -15.23 -20.13 17.12
CA ASP A 165 -15.75 -19.24 16.07
C ASP A 165 -14.60 -18.41 15.46
N LEU A 166 -13.83 -19.06 14.59
CA LEU A 166 -12.68 -18.45 13.91
C LEU A 166 -13.10 -17.24 13.07
N LYS A 167 -14.30 -17.28 12.47
CA LYS A 167 -14.81 -16.18 11.64
C LYS A 167 -15.04 -14.91 12.46
N ARG A 168 -15.59 -15.06 13.64
CA ARG A 168 -15.78 -13.92 14.56
C ARG A 168 -14.46 -13.34 15.02
N ILE A 169 -13.48 -14.20 15.36
CA ILE A 169 -12.12 -13.76 15.73
C ILE A 169 -11.48 -13.00 14.55
N GLN A 170 -11.56 -13.54 13.34
CA GLN A 170 -11.00 -12.91 12.14
C GLN A 170 -11.61 -11.54 11.87
N ILE A 171 -12.95 -11.42 11.94
CA ILE A 171 -13.64 -10.15 11.73
C ILE A 171 -13.28 -9.13 12.82
N ALA A 172 -13.22 -9.55 14.08
CA ALA A 172 -12.86 -8.67 15.20
C ALA A 172 -11.41 -8.15 15.06
N GLY A 173 -10.46 -9.03 14.73
CA GLY A 173 -9.07 -8.62 14.45
C GLY A 173 -8.97 -7.66 13.26
N ARG A 174 -9.71 -7.93 12.18
CA ARG A 174 -9.78 -7.02 11.02
C ARG A 174 -10.35 -5.65 11.39
N ALA A 175 -11.43 -5.62 12.16
CA ALA A 175 -12.05 -4.38 12.63
C ALA A 175 -11.10 -3.58 13.52
N LEU A 176 -10.35 -4.26 14.40
CA LEU A 176 -9.34 -3.63 15.26
C LEU A 176 -8.27 -2.90 14.44
N VAL A 177 -7.57 -3.61 13.55
CA VAL A 177 -6.48 -3.01 12.77
C VAL A 177 -6.98 -1.94 11.79
N TYR A 178 -8.14 -2.15 11.17
CA TYR A 178 -8.76 -1.15 10.31
C TYR A 178 -9.15 0.11 11.09
N GLY A 179 -9.83 -0.06 12.21
CA GLY A 179 -10.26 1.04 13.08
C GLY A 179 -9.09 1.85 13.62
N PHE A 180 -8.04 1.17 14.10
CA PHE A 180 -6.82 1.83 14.58
C PHE A 180 -6.14 2.63 13.47
N ALA A 181 -5.98 2.06 12.28
CA ALA A 181 -5.39 2.75 11.14
C ALA A 181 -6.23 3.98 10.74
N ARG A 182 -7.56 3.87 10.72
CA ARG A 182 -8.47 5.01 10.46
C ARG A 182 -8.34 6.09 11.51
N MET A 183 -8.34 5.75 12.80
CA MET A 183 -8.15 6.71 13.90
C MET A 183 -6.84 7.50 13.74
N ASN A 184 -5.77 6.82 13.30
CA ASN A 184 -4.49 7.47 13.02
C ASN A 184 -4.60 8.46 11.85
N LEU A 185 -5.17 8.02 10.71
CA LEU A 185 -5.33 8.86 9.53
C LEU A 185 -6.20 10.09 9.79
N ASP A 186 -7.29 9.90 10.52
CA ASP A 186 -8.28 10.94 10.82
C ASP A 186 -7.82 11.86 11.98
N GLY A 187 -6.62 11.65 12.54
CA GLY A 187 -6.04 12.47 13.59
C GLY A 187 -6.81 12.39 14.92
N HIS A 188 -7.36 11.22 15.25
CA HIS A 188 -8.18 11.06 16.46
C HIS A 188 -7.35 10.87 17.73
N PHE A 189 -6.13 10.32 17.65
CA PHE A 189 -5.33 9.92 18.81
C PHE A 189 -5.04 11.02 19.84
N PRO A 190 -4.74 12.28 19.46
CA PRO A 190 -4.53 13.35 20.45
C PRO A 190 -5.76 13.58 21.35
N ARG A 191 -6.99 13.37 20.84
CA ARG A 191 -8.23 13.49 21.64
C ARG A 191 -8.37 12.37 22.68
N TRP A 192 -7.60 11.30 22.54
CA TRP A 192 -7.53 10.16 23.46
C TRP A 192 -6.27 10.19 24.32
N GLY A 193 -5.53 11.32 24.31
CA GLY A 193 -4.31 11.48 25.09
C GLY A 193 -3.13 10.66 24.60
N VAL A 194 -3.12 10.27 23.31
CA VAL A 194 -2.02 9.50 22.69
C VAL A 194 -1.24 10.43 21.77
N GLU A 195 0.01 10.69 22.13
CA GLU A 195 0.91 11.52 21.35
C GLU A 195 1.48 10.77 20.12
N ALA A 196 1.92 11.51 19.11
CA ALA A 196 2.43 10.93 17.86
C ALA A 196 3.57 9.90 18.08
N GLY A 197 4.48 10.16 19.03
CA GLY A 197 5.58 9.26 19.37
C GLY A 197 5.16 7.99 20.11
N GLU A 198 3.90 7.88 20.54
CA GLU A 198 3.37 6.75 21.30
C GLU A 198 2.50 5.81 20.44
N ILE A 199 2.14 6.23 19.22
CA ILE A 199 1.19 5.50 18.38
C ILE A 199 1.66 4.08 18.07
N GLU A 200 2.95 3.88 17.79
CA GLU A 200 3.47 2.53 17.51
C GLU A 200 3.39 1.61 18.74
N ARG A 201 3.76 2.10 19.92
CA ARG A 201 3.62 1.36 21.17
C ARG A 201 2.16 1.05 21.49
N MET A 202 1.25 1.99 21.20
CA MET A 202 -0.19 1.77 21.35
C MET A 202 -0.70 0.71 20.37
N ALA A 203 -0.22 0.69 19.12
CA ALA A 203 -0.54 -0.33 18.14
C ALA A 203 -0.14 -1.73 18.63
N GLU A 204 1.06 -1.88 19.17
CA GLU A 204 1.50 -3.13 19.79
C GLU A 204 0.59 -3.55 20.94
N GLY A 205 0.32 -2.63 21.87
CA GLY A 205 -0.51 -2.89 23.04
C GLY A 205 -1.93 -3.33 22.72
N VAL A 206 -2.58 -2.74 21.72
CA VAL A 206 -3.96 -3.12 21.34
C VAL A 206 -3.99 -4.48 20.63
N ILE A 207 -2.98 -4.84 19.88
CA ILE A 207 -2.86 -6.17 19.27
C ILE A 207 -2.60 -7.22 20.34
N ASP A 208 -1.70 -6.95 21.27
CA ASP A 208 -1.39 -7.86 22.38
C ASP A 208 -2.61 -8.06 23.28
N LEU A 209 -3.36 -7.01 23.58
CA LEU A 209 -4.62 -7.08 24.32
C LEU A 209 -5.66 -7.94 23.57
N PHE A 210 -5.79 -7.79 22.25
CA PHE A 210 -6.70 -8.62 21.46
C PHE A 210 -6.31 -10.09 21.51
N ILE A 211 -5.02 -10.41 21.32
CA ILE A 211 -4.50 -11.78 21.37
C ILE A 211 -4.74 -12.40 22.76
N ALA A 212 -4.44 -11.66 23.84
CA ALA A 212 -4.72 -12.11 25.19
C ALA A 212 -6.22 -12.40 25.42
N GLY A 213 -7.10 -11.62 24.80
CA GLY A 213 -8.56 -11.82 24.86
C GLY A 213 -9.05 -13.08 24.16
N ILE A 214 -8.40 -13.54 23.12
CA ILE A 214 -8.78 -14.73 22.34
C ILE A 214 -8.02 -16.00 22.76
N ALA A 215 -6.88 -15.87 23.44
CA ALA A 215 -6.08 -16.98 23.93
C ALA A 215 -6.73 -17.66 25.13
N LYS A 216 -6.57 -18.97 25.23
CA LYS A 216 -6.88 -19.70 26.51
C LYS A 216 -5.90 -19.26 27.60
N PRO A 217 -6.33 -19.30 28.87
CA PRO A 217 -5.47 -19.03 30.00
C PRO A 217 -4.29 -20.02 30.06
#